data_8227a3954ec500d80ed53712cda2aa06
#
_entry.id   8227a3954ec500d80ed53712cda2aa06
#
_cell.length_a   1.000
_cell.length_b   1.000
_cell.length_c   1.000
_cell.angle_alpha   90.00
_cell.angle_beta   90.00
_cell.angle_gamma   90.00
#
_symmetry.space_group_name_H-M   'P 1'
#
loop_
_entity.id
_entity.type
_entity.pdbx_description
1 polymer ?
#
loop_
_entity_poly.entity_id
_entity_poly.type
_entity_poly.pdbx_seq_one_letter_code
_entity_poly.pdbx_strand_id
1 'polypeptide(L)'
;MNAGDIMTRQVHTISPECTIGEALSRMADLRIQAFPVVENNNTLVGTLNFWQILEQALPSYITKGDLPDVRFAPDLAQLHERLEGLKSQPVTLVMNPHPPCVQFNDSVLACAALIMKTPKTVYLLPVVEGDRRLVGIISAWDIIKEIAG
;
A
#
# COMPACT_ATOMS: atom_id res chain seq x y z
N MET A 1 13.95 10.83 -19.34
CA MET A 1 12.63 10.76 -18.69
C MET A 1 12.79 10.23 -17.28
N ASN A 2 12.17 10.85 -16.31
CA ASN A 2 12.29 10.49 -14.90
C ASN A 2 10.91 10.19 -14.28
N ALA A 3 10.91 9.77 -13.01
CA ALA A 3 9.69 9.43 -12.29
C ALA A 3 8.68 10.58 -12.32
N GLY A 4 9.13 11.81 -12.12
CA GLY A 4 8.27 12.98 -12.14
C GLY A 4 7.55 13.21 -13.45
N ASP A 5 8.12 12.73 -14.56
CA ASP A 5 7.51 12.91 -15.88
C ASP A 5 6.33 11.98 -16.13
N ILE A 6 6.32 10.81 -15.49
CA ILE A 6 5.30 9.78 -15.76
C ILE A 6 4.41 9.44 -14.55
N MET A 7 4.73 9.97 -13.37
CA MET A 7 3.97 9.67 -12.15
C MET A 7 2.53 10.16 -12.24
N THR A 8 1.66 9.53 -11.47
CA THR A 8 0.31 10.01 -11.23
C THR A 8 0.36 11.04 -10.11
N ARG A 9 -0.12 12.27 -10.36
CA ARG A 9 -0.03 13.39 -9.42
C ARG A 9 -1.24 13.51 -8.51
N GLN A 10 -2.42 13.10 -8.97
CA GLN A 10 -3.63 13.11 -8.15
C GLN A 10 -3.66 11.84 -7.32
N VAL A 11 -3.21 11.94 -6.08
CA VAL A 11 -3.04 10.79 -5.20
C VAL A 11 -4.01 10.90 -4.04
N HIS A 12 -4.78 9.84 -3.82
CA HIS A 12 -5.59 9.71 -2.61
C HIS A 12 -4.67 9.24 -1.48
N THR A 13 -4.65 10.00 -0.39
CA THR A 13 -3.81 9.70 0.78
C THR A 13 -4.68 9.58 2.03
N ILE A 14 -4.10 8.99 3.06
CA ILE A 14 -4.73 8.92 4.38
C ILE A 14 -3.75 9.40 5.43
N SER A 15 -4.28 9.81 6.59
CA SER A 15 -3.43 10.24 7.71
C SER A 15 -3.11 9.06 8.63
N PRO A 16 -2.05 9.17 9.47
CA PRO A 16 -1.75 8.11 10.44
C PRO A 16 -2.87 7.86 11.46
N GLU A 17 -3.71 8.85 11.71
CA GLU A 17 -4.83 8.74 12.65
C GLU A 17 -6.06 8.07 12.04
N CYS A 18 -6.09 7.88 10.73
CA CYS A 18 -7.16 7.18 10.04
C CYS A 18 -7.30 5.77 10.61
N THR A 19 -8.54 5.33 10.84
CA THR A 19 -8.77 3.95 11.28
C THR A 19 -8.73 2.99 10.11
N ILE A 20 -8.48 1.72 10.42
CA ILE A 20 -8.50 0.67 9.40
C ILE A 20 -9.88 0.59 8.74
N GLY A 21 -10.95 0.76 9.52
CA GLY A 21 -12.32 0.77 8.97
C GLY A 21 -12.56 1.91 7.99
N GLU A 22 -12.08 3.12 8.31
CA GLU A 22 -12.18 4.26 7.40
C GLU A 22 -11.38 4.01 6.12
N ALA A 23 -10.18 3.43 6.24
CA ALA A 23 -9.36 3.10 5.07
C ALA A 23 -10.05 2.08 4.17
N LEU A 24 -10.64 1.04 4.75
CA LEU A 24 -11.38 0.03 3.99
C LEU A 24 -12.57 0.63 3.24
N SER A 25 -13.32 1.52 3.91
CA SER A 25 -14.45 2.21 3.27
C SER A 25 -13.99 3.05 2.08
N ARG A 26 -12.88 3.76 2.24
CA ARG A 26 -12.32 4.57 1.14
C ARG A 26 -11.81 3.70 0.00
N MET A 27 -11.18 2.55 0.31
CA MET A 27 -10.75 1.60 -0.71
C MET A 27 -11.93 1.12 -1.54
N ALA A 28 -13.05 0.79 -0.88
CA ALA A 28 -14.25 0.33 -1.55
C ALA A 28 -14.88 1.42 -2.41
N ASP A 29 -15.03 2.63 -1.86
CA ASP A 29 -15.67 3.75 -2.56
C ASP A 29 -14.86 4.22 -3.76
N LEU A 30 -13.54 4.30 -3.61
CA LEU A 30 -12.65 4.79 -4.65
C LEU A 30 -12.16 3.69 -5.59
N ARG A 31 -12.42 2.43 -5.24
CA ARG A 31 -11.95 1.25 -5.98
C ARG A 31 -10.43 1.24 -6.13
N ILE A 32 -9.75 1.56 -5.05
CA ILE A 32 -8.29 1.52 -4.99
C ILE A 32 -7.87 0.56 -3.90
N GLN A 33 -6.65 0.05 -3.99
CA GLN A 33 -6.15 -1.03 -3.16
C GLN A 33 -5.06 -0.61 -2.19
N ALA A 34 -4.57 0.62 -2.33
CA ALA A 34 -3.46 1.11 -1.54
C ALA A 34 -3.49 2.62 -1.39
N PHE A 35 -2.92 3.09 -0.29
CA PHE A 35 -2.79 4.52 0.00
C PHE A 35 -1.38 4.82 0.51
N PRO A 36 -0.77 5.91 0.05
CA PRO A 36 0.29 6.53 0.83
C PRO A 36 -0.31 7.11 2.12
N VAL A 37 0.42 6.95 3.22
CA VAL A 37 0.07 7.54 4.51
C VAL A 37 0.95 8.75 4.71
N VAL A 38 0.34 9.90 4.87
CA VAL A 38 1.06 11.17 4.97
C VAL A 38 0.60 11.95 6.19
N GLU A 39 1.51 12.74 6.74
CA GLU A 39 1.20 13.69 7.80
C GLU A 39 1.56 15.11 7.33
N ASN A 40 1.69 16.05 8.24
CA ASN A 40 1.88 17.47 7.98
C ASN A 40 2.71 17.77 6.73
N ASN A 41 2.22 18.70 5.88
CA ASN A 41 2.91 19.13 4.66
C ASN A 41 3.15 17.99 3.65
N ASN A 42 2.28 16.97 3.68
CA ASN A 42 2.35 15.85 2.75
C ASN A 42 3.61 14.99 2.92
N THR A 43 4.12 14.92 4.15
CA THR A 43 5.29 14.09 4.46
C THR A 43 4.89 12.62 4.51
N LEU A 44 5.54 11.81 3.69
CA LEU A 44 5.27 10.37 3.63
C LEU A 44 5.78 9.68 4.91
N VAL A 45 4.88 8.95 5.58
CA VAL A 45 5.22 8.18 6.79
C VAL A 45 4.99 6.69 6.63
N GLY A 46 4.35 6.26 5.56
CA GLY A 46 4.13 4.85 5.31
C GLY A 46 3.26 4.60 4.09
N THR A 47 2.97 3.33 3.86
CA THR A 47 1.97 2.91 2.85
C THR A 47 1.07 1.84 3.42
N LEU A 48 -0.18 1.86 3.00
CA LEU A 48 -1.18 0.88 3.41
C LEU A 48 -1.79 0.25 2.18
N ASN A 49 -1.86 -1.09 2.16
CA ASN A 49 -2.64 -1.80 1.15
C ASN A 49 -3.51 -2.86 1.84
N PHE A 50 -4.46 -3.40 1.10
CA PHE A 50 -5.41 -4.35 1.70
C PHE A 50 -4.74 -5.68 2.12
N TRP A 51 -3.59 -6.04 1.53
CA TRP A 51 -2.87 -7.26 1.92
C TRP A 51 -2.38 -7.19 3.37
N GLN A 52 -1.91 -6.03 3.80
CA GLN A 52 -1.47 -5.82 5.18
C GLN A 52 -2.62 -5.99 6.16
N ILE A 53 -3.81 -5.54 5.78
CA ILE A 53 -5.02 -5.69 6.60
C ILE A 53 -5.42 -7.16 6.66
N LEU A 54 -5.43 -7.85 5.52
CA LEU A 54 -5.78 -9.26 5.46
C LEU A 54 -4.81 -10.10 6.29
N GLU A 55 -3.51 -9.86 6.17
CA GLU A 55 -2.50 -10.58 6.95
C GLU A 55 -2.74 -10.42 8.45
N GLN A 56 -3.09 -9.22 8.90
CA GLN A 56 -3.36 -8.97 10.30
C GLN A 56 -4.65 -9.65 10.77
N ALA A 57 -5.64 -9.76 9.89
CA ALA A 57 -6.92 -10.40 10.21
C ALA A 57 -6.80 -11.93 10.27
N LEU A 58 -5.89 -12.51 9.50
CA LEU A 58 -5.72 -13.96 9.46
C LEU A 58 -4.90 -14.46 10.65
N PRO A 59 -5.20 -15.68 11.15
CA PRO A 59 -4.35 -16.32 12.16
C PRO A 59 -2.93 -16.54 11.61
N SER A 60 -1.93 -16.48 12.51
CA SER A 60 -0.53 -16.60 12.10
C SER A 60 -0.19 -17.93 11.44
N TYR A 61 -0.89 -19.00 11.80
CA TYR A 61 -0.62 -20.31 11.18
C TYR A 61 -1.06 -20.36 9.71
N ILE A 62 -1.99 -19.49 9.29
CA ILE A 62 -2.36 -19.35 7.89
C ILE A 62 -1.33 -18.49 7.14
N THR A 63 -0.97 -17.33 7.69
CA THR A 63 -0.03 -16.42 7.04
C THR A 63 1.37 -17.02 6.91
N LYS A 64 1.76 -17.89 7.83
CA LYS A 64 3.06 -18.56 7.80
C LYS A 64 3.05 -19.86 7.02
N GLY A 65 1.88 -20.28 6.50
CA GLY A 65 1.78 -21.51 5.74
C GLY A 65 1.91 -22.78 6.57
N ASP A 66 1.69 -22.69 7.89
CA ASP A 66 1.85 -23.82 8.81
C ASP A 66 0.62 -24.71 8.88
N LEU A 67 -0.49 -24.34 8.23
CA LEU A 67 -1.72 -25.10 8.27
C LEU A 67 -1.65 -26.24 7.27
N PRO A 68 -1.62 -27.52 7.74
CA PRO A 68 -1.48 -28.65 6.82
C PRO A 68 -2.75 -28.96 6.02
N ASP A 69 -3.92 -28.53 6.52
CA ASP A 69 -5.20 -28.77 5.86
C ASP A 69 -6.14 -27.59 6.13
N VAL A 70 -6.46 -26.83 5.09
CA VAL A 70 -7.32 -25.66 5.17
C VAL A 70 -8.75 -25.97 5.63
N ARG A 71 -9.18 -27.22 5.55
CA ARG A 71 -10.52 -27.63 6.03
C ARG A 71 -10.67 -27.46 7.54
N PHE A 72 -9.56 -27.38 8.27
CA PHE A 72 -9.55 -27.15 9.72
C PHE A 72 -9.26 -25.70 10.09
N ALA A 73 -9.18 -24.80 9.10
CA ALA A 73 -9.00 -23.37 9.36
C ALA A 73 -10.23 -22.80 10.05
N PRO A 74 -10.08 -21.66 10.77
CA PRO A 74 -11.23 -20.94 11.31
C PRO A 74 -12.23 -20.62 10.22
N ASP A 75 -13.51 -20.63 10.57
CA ASP A 75 -14.56 -20.33 9.62
C ASP A 75 -14.62 -18.82 9.33
N LEU A 76 -15.49 -18.44 8.39
CA LEU A 76 -15.66 -17.05 7.97
C LEU A 76 -16.13 -16.16 9.12
N ALA A 77 -16.92 -16.71 10.05
CA ALA A 77 -17.41 -15.93 11.20
C ALA A 77 -16.26 -15.48 12.08
N GLN A 78 -15.25 -16.36 12.32
CA GLN A 78 -14.08 -15.98 13.11
C GLN A 78 -13.24 -14.92 12.40
N LEU A 79 -13.07 -15.05 11.09
CA LEU A 79 -12.36 -14.05 10.30
C LEU A 79 -13.08 -12.69 10.35
N HIS A 80 -14.40 -12.72 10.22
CA HIS A 80 -15.22 -11.51 10.31
C HIS A 80 -15.05 -10.82 11.67
N GLU A 81 -15.10 -11.59 12.75
CA GLU A 81 -14.91 -11.05 14.11
C GLU A 81 -13.54 -10.41 14.29
N ARG A 82 -12.49 -11.04 13.79
CA ARG A 82 -11.14 -10.50 13.86
C ARG A 82 -11.02 -9.19 13.07
N LEU A 83 -11.62 -9.15 11.88
CA LEU A 83 -11.61 -7.94 11.05
C LEU A 83 -12.40 -6.81 11.72
N GLU A 84 -13.56 -7.12 12.31
CA GLU A 84 -14.35 -6.13 13.05
C GLU A 84 -13.56 -5.51 14.20
N GLY A 85 -12.75 -6.33 14.90
CA GLY A 85 -11.88 -5.83 15.96
C GLY A 85 -10.76 -4.92 15.46
N LEU A 86 -10.32 -5.10 14.21
CA LEU A 86 -9.28 -4.25 13.61
C LEU A 86 -9.81 -2.90 13.15
N LYS A 87 -11.09 -2.80 12.83
CA LYS A 87 -11.64 -1.57 12.21
C LYS A 87 -11.49 -0.32 13.06
N SER A 88 -11.48 -0.45 14.38
CA SER A 88 -11.30 0.69 15.29
C SER A 88 -9.85 1.07 15.51
N GLN A 89 -8.90 0.24 15.05
CA GLN A 89 -7.48 0.48 15.24
C GLN A 89 -6.94 1.45 14.19
N PRO A 90 -5.90 2.22 14.52
CA PRO A 90 -5.31 3.13 13.54
C PRO A 90 -4.54 2.37 12.46
N VAL A 91 -4.44 2.97 11.29
CA VAL A 91 -3.71 2.35 10.17
C VAL A 91 -2.23 2.13 10.47
N THR A 92 -1.68 2.89 11.43
CA THR A 92 -0.28 2.72 11.85
C THR A 92 0.01 1.33 12.40
N LEU A 93 -1.02 0.61 12.86
CA LEU A 93 -0.86 -0.77 13.35
C LEU A 93 -0.40 -1.72 12.24
N VAL A 94 -0.84 -1.48 11.01
CA VAL A 94 -0.64 -2.43 9.90
C VAL A 94 0.15 -1.86 8.73
N MET A 95 0.28 -0.53 8.62
CA MET A 95 0.99 0.08 7.50
C MET A 95 2.47 -0.32 7.45
N ASN A 96 3.06 -0.25 6.26
CA ASN A 96 4.51 -0.37 6.14
C ASN A 96 5.13 1.00 6.46
N PRO A 97 5.90 1.14 7.56
CA PRO A 97 6.50 2.42 7.93
C PRO A 97 7.75 2.76 7.12
N HIS A 98 8.26 1.81 6.33
CA HIS A 98 9.45 1.98 5.50
C HIS A 98 9.18 1.51 4.08
N PRO A 99 8.22 2.15 3.37
CA PRO A 99 7.88 1.68 2.03
C PRO A 99 9.00 1.96 1.04
N PRO A 100 9.18 1.08 0.05
CA PRO A 100 10.04 1.42 -1.07
C PRO A 100 9.46 2.65 -1.78
N CYS A 101 10.29 3.62 -2.08
CA CYS A 101 9.88 4.83 -2.78
C CYS A 101 10.97 5.27 -3.74
N VAL A 102 10.62 6.15 -4.66
CA VAL A 102 11.55 6.71 -5.64
C VAL A 102 11.60 8.21 -5.50
N GLN A 103 12.70 8.80 -5.94
CA GLN A 103 12.85 10.24 -5.97
C GLN A 103 12.28 10.78 -7.28
N PHE A 104 11.80 12.02 -7.24
CA PHE A 104 11.24 12.69 -8.41
C PHE A 104 12.18 12.61 -9.64
N ASN A 105 13.48 12.74 -9.43
CA ASN A 105 14.47 12.74 -10.51
C ASN A 105 15.06 11.37 -10.85
N ASP A 106 14.59 10.30 -10.22
CA ASP A 106 15.05 8.95 -10.57
C ASP A 106 14.61 8.61 -11.99
N SER A 107 15.48 7.93 -12.74
CA SER A 107 15.15 7.54 -14.10
C SER A 107 14.01 6.52 -14.12
N VAL A 108 13.25 6.52 -15.20
CA VAL A 108 12.17 5.53 -15.37
C VAL A 108 12.72 4.11 -15.29
N LEU A 109 13.92 3.88 -15.83
CA LEU A 109 14.54 2.56 -15.78
C LEU A 109 14.87 2.15 -14.34
N ALA A 110 15.34 3.10 -13.51
CA ALA A 110 15.57 2.84 -12.08
C ALA A 110 14.27 2.50 -11.35
N CYS A 111 13.18 3.19 -11.68
CA CYS A 111 11.86 2.90 -11.13
C CYS A 111 11.41 1.47 -11.51
N ALA A 112 11.59 1.09 -12.76
CA ALA A 112 11.25 -0.25 -13.23
C ALA A 112 12.07 -1.32 -12.50
N ALA A 113 13.36 -1.07 -12.30
CA ALA A 113 14.23 -1.99 -11.57
C ALA A 113 13.76 -2.18 -10.13
N LEU A 114 13.37 -1.09 -9.47
CA LEU A 114 12.85 -1.17 -8.10
C LEU A 114 11.53 -1.94 -8.05
N ILE A 115 10.63 -1.69 -8.99
CA ILE A 115 9.35 -2.42 -9.06
C ILE A 115 9.60 -3.92 -9.19
N MET A 116 10.56 -4.32 -10.00
CA MET A 116 10.88 -5.73 -10.19
C MET A 116 11.45 -6.39 -8.93
N LYS A 117 12.07 -5.60 -8.06
CA LYS A 117 12.61 -6.11 -6.78
C LYS A 117 11.61 -6.12 -5.65
N THR A 118 10.48 -5.39 -5.79
CA THR A 118 9.48 -5.35 -4.73
C THR A 118 8.51 -6.53 -4.83
N PRO A 119 7.89 -6.95 -3.71
CA PRO A 119 6.87 -7.98 -3.76
C PRO A 119 5.69 -7.57 -4.66
N LYS A 120 5.07 -8.54 -5.33
CA LYS A 120 3.94 -8.26 -6.24
C LYS A 120 2.71 -7.74 -5.51
N THR A 121 2.69 -7.81 -4.19
CA THR A 121 1.63 -7.22 -3.36
C THR A 121 1.79 -5.70 -3.21
N VAL A 122 2.91 -5.14 -3.66
CA VAL A 122 3.14 -3.69 -3.65
C VAL A 122 2.64 -3.13 -4.98
N TYR A 123 1.51 -2.40 -4.93
CA TYR A 123 0.83 -1.91 -6.13
C TYR A 123 1.34 -0.59 -6.65
N LEU A 124 1.96 0.20 -5.79
CA LEU A 124 2.45 1.51 -6.16
C LEU A 124 3.71 1.84 -5.39
N LEU A 125 4.53 2.69 -5.98
CA LEU A 125 5.68 3.28 -5.32
C LEU A 125 5.41 4.76 -5.13
N PRO A 126 5.49 5.28 -3.89
CA PRO A 126 5.46 6.72 -3.68
C PRO A 126 6.62 7.41 -4.38
N VAL A 127 6.35 8.56 -4.98
CA VAL A 127 7.39 9.44 -5.52
C VAL A 127 7.54 10.60 -4.54
N VAL A 128 8.75 10.80 -4.04
CA VAL A 128 9.03 11.82 -3.05
C VAL A 128 10.05 12.82 -3.57
N GLU A 129 10.06 13.98 -2.93
CA GLU A 129 10.97 15.07 -3.26
C GLU A 129 11.38 15.76 -1.95
N GLY A 130 12.65 16.15 -1.86
CA GLY A 130 13.16 16.77 -0.64
C GLY A 130 13.10 15.80 0.54
N ASP A 131 12.60 16.29 1.68
CA ASP A 131 12.56 15.53 2.91
C ASP A 131 11.26 14.69 2.99
N ARG A 132 11.18 13.66 2.13
CA ARG A 132 10.07 12.69 2.07
C ARG A 132 8.71 13.33 1.75
N ARG A 133 8.69 14.45 1.05
CA ARG A 133 7.43 15.04 0.62
C ARG A 133 6.86 14.25 -0.55
N LEU A 134 5.64 13.74 -0.39
CA LEU A 134 4.96 12.98 -1.43
C LEU A 134 4.54 13.93 -2.56
N VAL A 135 4.94 13.63 -3.78
CA VAL A 135 4.58 14.42 -4.97
C VAL A 135 3.79 13.62 -6.00
N GLY A 136 3.77 12.30 -5.88
CA GLY A 136 3.03 11.44 -6.79
C GLY A 136 3.18 9.98 -6.44
N ILE A 137 2.64 9.13 -7.30
CA ILE A 137 2.85 7.68 -7.22
C ILE A 137 3.18 7.16 -8.61
N ILE A 138 3.91 6.04 -8.65
CA ILE A 138 4.24 5.37 -9.90
C ILE A 138 3.94 3.87 -9.75
N SER A 139 3.39 3.29 -10.81
CA SER A 139 3.08 1.85 -10.86
C SER A 139 3.68 1.25 -12.11
N ALA A 140 3.67 -0.08 -12.17
CA ALA A 140 4.09 -0.79 -13.38
C ALA A 140 3.27 -0.32 -14.60
N TRP A 141 1.98 -0.05 -14.40
CA TRP A 141 1.13 0.42 -15.48
C TRP A 141 1.57 1.77 -16.04
N ASP A 142 2.00 2.70 -15.17
CA ASP A 142 2.50 4.00 -15.62
C ASP A 142 3.69 3.84 -16.56
N ILE A 143 4.58 2.91 -16.23
CA ILE A 143 5.77 2.63 -17.06
C ILE A 143 5.34 1.98 -18.37
N ILE A 144 4.45 0.99 -18.31
CA ILE A 144 4.00 0.28 -19.51
C ILE A 144 3.30 1.24 -20.48
N LYS A 145 2.45 2.11 -19.97
CA LYS A 145 1.76 3.11 -20.80
C LYS A 145 2.75 3.99 -21.55
N GLU A 146 3.78 4.42 -20.85
CA GLU A 146 4.79 5.30 -21.46
C GLU A 146 5.58 4.60 -22.54
N ILE A 147 5.99 3.35 -22.30
CA ILE A 147 6.76 2.56 -23.28
C ILE A 147 5.90 2.20 -24.49
N ALA A 148 4.64 1.87 -24.25
CA ALA A 148 3.73 1.43 -25.31
C ALA A 148 3.27 2.59 -26.23
N GLY A 149 3.50 3.80 -25.80
CA GLY A 149 3.20 4.99 -26.57
C GLY A 149 1.82 5.49 -26.48
#